data_4dd856790a64b0aaa2af75fb355f8442
#
_entry.id   4dd856790a64b0aaa2af75fb355f8442
#
_cell.length_a   1.000
_cell.length_b   1.000
_cell.length_c   1.000
_cell.angle_alpha   90.00
_cell.angle_beta   90.00
_cell.angle_gamma   90.00
#
_symmetry.space_group_name_H-M   'P 1'
#
loop_
_entity.id
_entity.type
_entity.pdbx_description
1 polymer ?
#
loop_
_entity_poly.entity_id
_entity_poly.type
_entity_poly.pdbx_seq_one_letter_code
_entity_poly.pdbx_strand_id
1 'polypeptide(L)'
;MFRPVLLSLWPVLRRVTLLAGCLILLSAPTFADCQSEGLKLDHAQLRATPPNAPVSAGYLYITNTTGQSQTLLSVAAPFAQRAEIHDMKHDAGVMKMYEIKGGVAVADGLTVALMPKGRHLMFMGLQRQLKEDDVFPVTLEFAPCGQITLPFYVTKLPGPADRHKKTHTEGHTQKGHNQKHSDHNHSH
;
A
#
# COMPACT_ATOMS: atom_id res chain seq x y z
N MET A 1 -72.06 47.34 32.64
CA MET A 1 -70.83 46.78 33.22
C MET A 1 -70.34 45.56 32.46
N PHE A 2 -69.56 45.75 31.42
CA PHE A 2 -68.94 44.65 30.66
C PHE A 2 -67.41 44.70 30.88
N ARG A 3 -66.83 43.64 31.47
CA ARG A 3 -65.41 43.47 31.58
C ARG A 3 -64.90 42.63 30.39
N PRO A 4 -63.90 43.05 29.67
CA PRO A 4 -63.31 42.21 28.66
C PRO A 4 -62.34 41.20 29.30
N VAL A 5 -62.50 39.94 29.05
CA VAL A 5 -61.59 38.84 29.35
C VAL A 5 -60.57 38.79 28.24
N LEU A 6 -59.47 39.46 28.39
CA LEU A 6 -58.24 39.25 27.58
C LEU A 6 -57.32 38.36 28.37
N LEU A 7 -57.42 37.05 28.18
CA LEU A 7 -56.57 36.10 28.86
C LEU A 7 -55.81 35.26 27.81
N SER A 8 -54.49 35.59 27.76
CA SER A 8 -53.38 34.66 27.71
C SER A 8 -53.32 33.63 26.55
N LEU A 9 -53.02 34.14 25.35
CA LEU A 9 -52.47 33.29 24.28
C LEU A 9 -50.94 33.39 24.14
N TRP A 10 -50.27 34.06 25.05
CA TRP A 10 -48.84 34.33 24.96
C TRP A 10 -47.91 33.16 25.32
N PRO A 11 -48.23 32.16 26.15
CA PRO A 11 -47.27 31.10 26.47
C PRO A 11 -47.17 30.00 25.44
N VAL A 12 -48.11 29.86 24.49
CA VAL A 12 -48.09 28.78 23.50
C VAL A 12 -47.16 29.11 22.32
N LEU A 13 -47.04 30.39 21.96
CA LEU A 13 -46.21 30.82 20.83
C LEU A 13 -44.71 30.79 21.15
N ARG A 14 -44.34 30.82 22.45
CA ARG A 14 -42.93 30.81 22.89
C ARG A 14 -42.32 29.43 22.98
N ARG A 15 -43.10 28.36 22.92
CA ARG A 15 -42.60 26.96 23.00
C ARG A 15 -42.38 26.32 21.61
N VAL A 16 -42.91 26.91 20.55
CA VAL A 16 -42.76 26.39 19.17
C VAL A 16 -41.45 26.89 18.55
N THR A 17 -40.91 28.02 18.97
CA THR A 17 -39.66 28.59 18.41
C THR A 17 -38.37 27.98 18.98
N LEU A 18 -38.43 27.15 20.05
CA LEU A 18 -37.23 26.51 20.63
C LEU A 18 -36.96 25.11 20.08
N LEU A 19 -37.80 24.53 19.25
CA LEU A 19 -37.60 23.21 18.67
C LEU A 19 -37.08 23.24 17.22
N ALA A 20 -36.98 24.43 16.59
CA ALA A 20 -36.55 24.59 15.20
C ALA A 20 -35.04 24.85 15.05
N GLY A 21 -34.25 24.90 16.15
CA GLY A 21 -32.87 25.38 16.15
C GLY A 21 -31.78 24.32 16.29
N CYS A 22 -32.08 23.02 16.35
CA CYS A 22 -31.05 22.01 16.66
C CYS A 22 -30.95 20.85 15.64
N LEU A 23 -31.15 21.16 14.36
CA LEU A 23 -30.77 20.24 13.29
C LEU A 23 -29.45 20.75 12.67
N ILE A 24 -28.41 20.87 13.50
CA ILE A 24 -27.04 20.95 13.00
C ILE A 24 -26.74 19.56 12.45
N LEU A 25 -26.86 19.41 11.15
CA LEU A 25 -26.34 18.26 10.41
C LEU A 25 -24.85 18.16 10.74
N LEU A 26 -24.48 17.24 11.64
CA LEU A 26 -23.13 16.72 11.72
C LEU A 26 -22.85 16.02 10.38
N SER A 27 -22.40 16.77 9.38
CA SER A 27 -21.74 16.21 8.21
C SER A 27 -20.42 15.60 8.72
N ALA A 28 -20.46 14.31 9.08
CA ALA A 28 -19.25 13.55 9.25
C ALA A 28 -18.48 13.63 7.92
N PRO A 29 -17.15 13.90 7.95
CA PRO A 29 -16.36 13.80 6.73
C PRO A 29 -16.48 12.35 6.25
N THR A 30 -17.12 12.13 5.12
CA THR A 30 -17.05 10.89 4.38
C THR A 30 -15.62 10.81 3.87
N PHE A 31 -14.78 10.00 4.52
CA PHE A 31 -13.51 9.58 3.93
C PHE A 31 -13.86 8.80 2.67
N ALA A 32 -13.64 9.41 1.53
CA ALA A 32 -13.78 8.74 0.25
C ALA A 32 -12.89 7.50 0.27
N ASP A 33 -13.43 6.35 -0.13
CA ASP A 33 -12.64 5.13 -0.28
C ASP A 33 -11.79 5.27 -1.54
N CYS A 34 -10.59 5.78 -1.37
CA CYS A 34 -9.68 6.05 -2.47
C CYS A 34 -9.23 4.79 -3.23
N GLN A 35 -9.39 3.61 -2.66
CA GLN A 35 -9.16 2.37 -3.41
C GLN A 35 -10.21 2.18 -4.50
N SER A 36 -11.46 2.54 -4.22
CA SER A 36 -12.54 2.55 -5.21
C SER A 36 -12.40 3.71 -6.20
N GLU A 37 -11.69 4.77 -5.84
CA GLU A 37 -11.51 5.99 -6.65
C GLU A 37 -10.22 6.02 -7.49
N GLY A 38 -9.45 4.91 -7.55
CA GLY A 38 -8.30 4.80 -8.46
C GLY A 38 -6.92 4.74 -7.80
N LEU A 39 -6.80 4.56 -6.48
CA LEU A 39 -5.53 4.23 -5.83
C LEU A 39 -5.39 2.71 -5.69
N LYS A 40 -4.60 2.11 -6.58
CA LYS A 40 -4.40 0.67 -6.65
C LYS A 40 -3.10 0.26 -5.98
N LEU A 41 -3.18 -0.69 -5.04
CA LEU A 41 -2.06 -1.23 -4.27
C LEU A 41 -1.88 -2.70 -4.63
N ASP A 42 -0.80 -3.03 -5.33
CA ASP A 42 -0.56 -4.37 -5.85
C ASP A 42 0.70 -5.00 -5.27
N HIS A 43 0.74 -6.35 -5.27
CA HIS A 43 1.95 -7.10 -4.92
C HIS A 43 2.51 -6.76 -3.54
N ALA A 44 1.61 -6.57 -2.58
CA ALA A 44 1.97 -6.28 -1.20
C ALA A 44 2.64 -7.50 -0.55
N GLN A 45 3.93 -7.41 -0.27
CA GLN A 45 4.77 -8.52 0.21
C GLN A 45 5.64 -8.09 1.39
N LEU A 46 5.86 -9.02 2.32
CA LEU A 46 6.83 -8.93 3.40
C LEU A 46 7.94 -9.95 3.17
N ARG A 47 9.16 -9.59 3.52
CA ARG A 47 10.28 -10.54 3.50
C ARG A 47 10.19 -11.47 4.71
N ALA A 48 10.22 -12.79 4.46
CA ALA A 48 10.34 -13.79 5.50
C ALA A 48 11.62 -13.59 6.33
N THR A 49 11.56 -13.90 7.63
CA THR A 49 12.68 -13.66 8.55
C THR A 49 13.12 -14.95 9.24
N PRO A 50 14.42 -15.05 9.61
CA PRO A 50 14.84 -16.04 10.58
C PRO A 50 14.21 -15.78 11.95
N PRO A 51 14.25 -16.77 12.89
CA PRO A 51 13.84 -16.54 14.27
C PRO A 51 14.60 -15.36 14.89
N ASN A 52 13.90 -14.57 15.73
CA ASN A 52 14.46 -13.42 16.46
C ASN A 52 15.07 -12.31 15.58
N ALA A 53 14.74 -12.24 14.31
CA ALA A 53 15.15 -11.14 13.47
C ALA A 53 14.54 -9.82 14.00
N PRO A 54 15.33 -8.75 14.18
CA PRO A 54 14.82 -7.48 14.67
C PRO A 54 14.09 -6.65 13.61
N VAL A 55 14.28 -6.98 12.33
CA VAL A 55 13.78 -6.18 11.20
C VAL A 55 13.30 -7.04 10.04
N SER A 56 12.36 -6.48 9.24
CA SER A 56 11.96 -7.00 7.93
C SER A 56 11.68 -5.87 6.96
N ALA A 57 11.61 -6.18 5.68
CA ALA A 57 11.26 -5.25 4.61
C ALA A 57 9.92 -5.60 3.97
N GLY A 58 9.20 -4.56 3.51
CA GLY A 58 7.97 -4.69 2.75
C GLY A 58 8.07 -4.01 1.39
N TYR A 59 7.33 -4.55 0.43
CA TYR A 59 7.35 -4.15 -0.97
C TYR A 59 5.94 -4.09 -1.53
N LEU A 60 5.67 -3.15 -2.43
CA LEU A 60 4.40 -3.09 -3.18
C LEU A 60 4.53 -2.14 -4.38
N TYR A 61 3.56 -2.21 -5.28
CA TYR A 61 3.34 -1.18 -6.29
C TYR A 61 2.16 -0.31 -5.89
N ILE A 62 2.29 0.99 -6.11
CA ILE A 62 1.26 2.00 -5.87
C ILE A 62 0.97 2.66 -7.20
N THR A 63 -0.21 2.41 -7.78
CA THR A 63 -0.68 3.04 -9.00
C THR A 63 -1.76 4.05 -8.63
N ASN A 64 -1.60 5.29 -9.08
CA ASN A 64 -2.52 6.37 -8.80
C ASN A 64 -3.23 6.80 -10.08
N THR A 65 -4.55 6.69 -10.10
CA THR A 65 -5.45 7.17 -11.16
C THR A 65 -6.63 7.96 -10.58
N THR A 66 -6.39 8.62 -9.43
CA THR A 66 -7.44 9.37 -8.70
C THR A 66 -7.72 10.76 -9.27
N GLY A 67 -6.99 11.20 -10.30
CA GLY A 67 -7.09 12.54 -10.85
C GLY A 67 -6.28 13.60 -10.09
N GLN A 68 -5.60 13.24 -8.99
CA GLN A 68 -4.76 14.13 -8.20
C GLN A 68 -3.55 13.41 -7.62
N SER A 69 -2.49 14.15 -7.29
CA SER A 69 -1.30 13.55 -6.66
C SER A 69 -1.62 13.01 -5.28
N GLN A 70 -1.14 11.81 -4.97
CA GLN A 70 -1.19 11.18 -3.65
C GLN A 70 0.22 11.11 -3.06
N THR A 71 0.35 11.15 -1.73
CA THR A 71 1.63 11.00 -1.06
C THR A 71 1.50 9.93 0.02
N LEU A 72 2.27 8.84 -0.08
CA LEU A 72 2.40 7.87 1.01
C LEU A 72 3.22 8.53 2.13
N LEU A 73 2.57 8.88 3.24
CA LEU A 73 3.17 9.61 4.36
C LEU A 73 3.80 8.69 5.40
N SER A 74 3.09 7.61 5.75
CA SER A 74 3.50 6.71 6.81
C SER A 74 3.01 5.28 6.58
N VAL A 75 3.59 4.36 7.35
CA VAL A 75 3.23 2.94 7.38
C VAL A 75 3.19 2.46 8.82
N ALA A 76 2.27 1.54 9.14
CA ALA A 76 2.15 0.91 10.43
C ALA A 76 1.78 -0.57 10.29
N ALA A 77 2.23 -1.41 11.23
CA ALA A 77 1.89 -2.81 11.27
C ALA A 77 1.88 -3.33 12.72
N PRO A 78 0.90 -4.17 13.11
CA PRO A 78 0.77 -4.65 14.48
C PRO A 78 1.90 -5.60 14.93
N PHE A 79 2.68 -6.13 13.99
CA PHE A 79 3.80 -7.05 14.25
C PHE A 79 5.15 -6.34 14.46
N ALA A 80 5.20 -5.00 14.33
CA ALA A 80 6.43 -4.21 14.46
C ALA A 80 6.21 -3.03 15.40
N GLN A 81 7.24 -2.65 16.17
CA GLN A 81 7.18 -1.48 17.06
C GLN A 81 7.24 -0.16 16.29
N ARG A 82 7.93 -0.18 15.13
CA ARG A 82 8.11 0.99 14.25
C ARG A 82 8.17 0.53 12.80
N ALA A 83 7.60 1.34 11.92
CA ALA A 83 7.71 1.15 10.48
C ALA A 83 8.02 2.49 9.80
N GLU A 84 8.88 2.46 8.78
CA GLU A 84 9.40 3.64 8.09
C GLU A 84 9.43 3.38 6.58
N ILE A 85 9.46 4.46 5.81
CA ILE A 85 9.68 4.41 4.37
C ILE A 85 11.16 4.75 4.13
N HIS A 86 11.89 3.84 3.50
CA HIS A 86 13.31 3.99 3.23
C HIS A 86 13.61 4.04 1.74
N ASP A 87 14.74 4.66 1.39
CA ASP A 87 15.35 4.59 0.06
C ASP A 87 16.82 4.21 0.16
N MET A 88 17.38 3.78 -0.97
CA MET A 88 18.78 3.42 -1.10
C MET A 88 19.51 4.47 -1.95
N LYS A 89 20.60 5.01 -1.42
CA LYS A 89 21.45 5.96 -2.14
C LYS A 89 22.84 5.38 -2.33
N HIS A 90 23.37 5.50 -3.53
CA HIS A 90 24.77 5.20 -3.80
C HIS A 90 25.63 6.41 -3.43
N ASP A 91 26.51 6.25 -2.46
CA ASP A 91 27.38 7.31 -1.94
C ASP A 91 28.82 6.79 -1.84
N ALA A 92 29.74 7.40 -2.61
CA ALA A 92 31.14 7.04 -2.66
C ALA A 92 31.44 5.52 -2.81
N GLY A 93 30.66 4.83 -3.67
CA GLY A 93 30.82 3.39 -3.90
C GLY A 93 30.11 2.48 -2.89
N VAL A 94 29.42 3.05 -1.89
CA VAL A 94 28.68 2.31 -0.84
C VAL A 94 27.19 2.59 -0.98
N MET A 95 26.38 1.53 -0.90
CA MET A 95 24.91 1.68 -0.81
C MET A 95 24.53 2.03 0.63
N LYS A 96 23.95 3.22 0.82
CA LYS A 96 23.45 3.69 2.11
C LYS A 96 21.92 3.73 2.08
N MET A 97 21.31 3.22 3.14
CA MET A 97 19.87 3.30 3.39
C MET A 97 19.56 4.52 4.23
N TYR A 98 18.49 5.23 3.92
CA TYR A 98 18.00 6.38 4.68
C TYR A 98 16.47 6.44 4.67
N GLU A 99 15.91 7.04 5.73
CA GLU A 99 14.49 7.28 5.87
C GLU A 99 14.03 8.44 4.98
N ILE A 100 12.89 8.27 4.31
CA ILE A 100 12.19 9.32 3.56
C ILE A 100 11.18 10.00 4.49
N LYS A 101 11.56 11.10 5.13
CA LYS A 101 10.71 11.81 6.09
C LYS A 101 9.53 12.58 5.48
N GLY A 102 9.62 12.94 4.22
CA GLY A 102 8.58 13.70 3.49
C GLY A 102 7.53 12.84 2.80
N GLY A 103 7.63 11.52 2.94
CA GLY A 103 6.78 10.57 2.23
C GLY A 103 7.18 10.39 0.76
N VAL A 104 6.41 9.57 0.06
CA VAL A 104 6.62 9.22 -1.35
C VAL A 104 5.45 9.71 -2.18
N ALA A 105 5.69 10.71 -3.02
CA ALA A 105 4.69 11.22 -3.95
C ALA A 105 4.44 10.24 -5.10
N VAL A 106 3.16 10.06 -5.43
CA VAL A 106 2.65 9.27 -6.55
C VAL A 106 1.75 10.20 -7.37
N ALA A 107 2.30 10.78 -8.43
CA ALA A 107 1.53 11.66 -9.30
C ALA A 107 0.40 10.91 -9.99
N ASP A 108 -0.65 11.62 -10.39
CA ASP A 108 -1.76 11.03 -11.14
C ASP A 108 -1.28 10.39 -12.44
N GLY A 109 -1.86 9.24 -12.78
CA GLY A 109 -1.48 8.40 -13.92
C GLY A 109 -0.18 7.61 -13.73
N LEU A 110 0.54 7.75 -12.60
CA LEU A 110 1.83 7.08 -12.40
C LEU A 110 1.75 5.89 -11.44
N THR A 111 2.71 4.99 -11.63
CA THR A 111 2.98 3.88 -10.71
C THR A 111 4.34 4.10 -10.04
N VAL A 112 4.36 4.02 -8.72
CA VAL A 112 5.59 4.00 -7.92
C VAL A 112 5.80 2.58 -7.39
N ALA A 113 7.01 2.04 -7.58
CA ALA A 113 7.41 0.74 -7.06
C ALA A 113 8.24 0.91 -5.78
N LEU A 114 7.82 0.26 -4.71
CA LEU A 114 8.62 0.01 -3.53
C LEU A 114 9.24 -1.38 -3.66
N MET A 115 10.56 -1.46 -3.89
CA MET A 115 11.26 -2.68 -4.30
C MET A 115 12.62 -2.83 -3.62
N PRO A 116 13.18 -4.06 -3.58
CA PRO A 116 14.56 -4.27 -3.12
C PRO A 116 15.57 -3.41 -3.86
N LYS A 117 16.58 -2.91 -3.14
CA LYS A 117 17.64 -2.01 -3.64
C LYS A 117 17.18 -0.61 -4.07
N GLY A 118 15.92 -0.27 -3.85
CA GLY A 118 15.33 1.06 -4.03
C GLY A 118 14.49 1.43 -2.81
N ARG A 119 13.43 2.19 -3.06
CA ARG A 119 12.45 2.52 -2.00
C ARG A 119 11.78 1.27 -1.49
N HIS A 120 11.60 1.18 -0.17
CA HIS A 120 10.94 0.04 0.47
C HIS A 120 10.37 0.45 1.84
N LEU A 121 9.49 -0.39 2.36
CA LEU A 121 9.01 -0.28 3.74
C LEU A 121 9.97 -1.04 4.65
N MET A 122 10.31 -0.45 5.79
CA MET A 122 11.17 -1.06 6.80
C MET A 122 10.40 -1.22 8.10
N PHE A 123 10.29 -2.45 8.58
CA PHE A 123 9.62 -2.81 9.84
C PHE A 123 10.67 -3.16 10.88
N MET A 124 10.66 -2.48 12.03
CA MET A 124 11.68 -2.59 13.08
C MET A 124 11.04 -2.96 14.40
N GLY A 125 11.82 -3.65 15.25
CA GLY A 125 11.33 -4.16 16.52
C GLY A 125 10.25 -5.20 16.32
N LEU A 126 10.53 -6.21 15.48
CA LEU A 126 9.57 -7.29 15.20
C LEU A 126 9.23 -8.03 16.49
N GLN A 127 7.93 -8.19 16.77
CA GLN A 127 7.41 -8.87 17.95
C GLN A 127 7.26 -10.39 17.73
N ARG A 128 7.44 -10.85 16.50
CA ARG A 128 7.35 -12.25 16.08
C ARG A 128 8.12 -12.49 14.79
N GLN A 129 8.45 -13.75 14.56
CA GLN A 129 8.97 -14.18 13.26
C GLN A 129 7.92 -14.03 12.17
N LEU A 130 8.31 -13.55 11.00
CA LEU A 130 7.48 -13.56 9.78
C LEU A 130 7.84 -14.81 8.99
N LYS A 131 6.96 -15.81 9.00
CA LYS A 131 7.15 -17.08 8.30
C LYS A 131 6.56 -17.00 6.90
N GLU A 132 7.12 -17.75 5.95
CA GLU A 132 6.56 -17.90 4.62
C GLU A 132 5.08 -18.30 4.70
N ASP A 133 4.27 -17.77 3.79
CA ASP A 133 2.82 -17.92 3.69
C ASP A 133 1.99 -17.26 4.81
N ASP A 134 2.62 -16.67 5.83
CA ASP A 134 1.91 -15.81 6.78
C ASP A 134 1.34 -14.57 6.05
N VAL A 135 0.23 -14.03 6.58
CA VAL A 135 -0.41 -12.82 6.09
C VAL A 135 -0.60 -11.85 7.25
N PHE A 136 -0.19 -10.60 7.07
CA PHE A 136 -0.33 -9.56 8.08
C PHE A 136 -1.01 -8.32 7.52
N PRO A 137 -1.90 -7.67 8.28
CA PRO A 137 -2.42 -6.36 7.92
C PRO A 137 -1.32 -5.31 8.07
N VAL A 138 -1.19 -4.46 7.05
CA VAL A 138 -0.33 -3.26 7.07
C VAL A 138 -1.19 -2.07 6.70
N THR A 139 -1.11 -1.02 7.50
CA THR A 139 -1.81 0.24 7.28
C THR A 139 -0.85 1.24 6.64
N LEU A 140 -1.24 1.78 5.51
CA LEU A 140 -0.57 2.83 4.76
C LEU A 140 -1.39 4.11 4.88
N GLU A 141 -0.75 5.23 5.18
CA GLU A 141 -1.38 6.55 5.25
C GLU A 141 -1.02 7.37 4.03
N PHE A 142 -2.03 7.83 3.31
CA PHE A 142 -1.88 8.66 2.12
C PHE A 142 -2.49 10.05 2.35
N ALA A 143 -1.88 11.09 1.80
CA ALA A 143 -2.46 12.41 1.68
C ALA A 143 -2.77 12.71 0.21
N PRO A 144 -4.01 13.17 -0.11
CA PRO A 144 -5.15 13.47 0.77
C PRO A 144 -6.07 12.27 1.08
N CYS A 145 -5.76 11.08 0.60
CA CYS A 145 -6.61 9.89 0.57
C CYS A 145 -6.96 9.31 1.95
N GLY A 146 -6.08 9.45 2.95
CA GLY A 146 -6.27 8.83 4.26
C GLY A 146 -5.63 7.46 4.39
N GLN A 147 -6.14 6.65 5.33
CA GLN A 147 -5.55 5.36 5.69
C GLN A 147 -6.16 4.21 4.90
N ILE A 148 -5.30 3.33 4.40
CA ILE A 148 -5.66 2.09 3.72
C ILE A 148 -4.97 0.94 4.41
N THR A 149 -5.73 -0.06 4.85
CA THR A 149 -5.19 -1.29 5.41
C THR A 149 -5.38 -2.43 4.42
N LEU A 150 -4.30 -3.13 4.11
CA LEU A 150 -4.34 -4.26 3.17
C LEU A 150 -3.48 -5.43 3.68
N PRO A 151 -3.77 -6.68 3.23
CA PRO A 151 -2.97 -7.84 3.57
C PRO A 151 -1.63 -7.82 2.83
N PHE A 152 -0.53 -8.01 3.57
CA PHE A 152 0.79 -8.28 3.04
C PHE A 152 1.12 -9.75 3.22
N TYR A 153 1.57 -10.41 2.16
CA TYR A 153 1.93 -11.82 2.13
C TYR A 153 3.43 -12.01 2.40
N VAL A 154 3.76 -12.87 3.33
CA VAL A 154 5.17 -13.16 3.64
C VAL A 154 5.76 -14.12 2.61
N THR A 155 6.87 -13.74 1.97
CA THR A 155 7.54 -14.52 0.94
C THR A 155 9.05 -14.63 1.21
N LYS A 156 9.69 -15.71 0.73
CA LYS A 156 11.16 -15.84 0.75
C LYS A 156 11.84 -14.87 -0.20
N LEU A 157 11.15 -14.50 -1.27
CA LEU A 157 11.69 -13.66 -2.32
C LEU A 157 11.55 -12.18 -1.95
N PRO A 158 12.54 -11.35 -2.27
CA PRO A 158 12.57 -9.96 -1.86
C PRO A 158 11.67 -9.02 -2.67
N GLY A 159 10.60 -9.49 -3.28
CA GLY A 159 9.68 -8.61 -4.00
C GLY A 159 9.25 -9.12 -5.38
N PRO A 160 8.46 -8.31 -6.12
CA PRO A 160 7.77 -8.74 -7.34
C PRO A 160 8.65 -8.98 -8.57
N ALA A 161 9.98 -8.80 -8.47
CA ALA A 161 10.90 -8.92 -9.61
C ALA A 161 10.99 -10.32 -10.23
N ASP A 162 10.51 -11.37 -9.56
CA ASP A 162 10.70 -12.76 -10.01
C ASP A 162 9.55 -13.35 -10.80
N ARG A 163 8.44 -12.61 -11.03
CA ARG A 163 7.29 -13.16 -11.78
C ARG A 163 7.47 -13.21 -13.29
N HIS A 164 8.45 -12.54 -13.84
CA HIS A 164 8.74 -12.64 -15.30
C HIS A 164 9.45 -13.92 -15.72
N LYS A 165 9.82 -14.81 -14.78
CA LYS A 165 10.61 -16.01 -15.07
C LYS A 165 9.79 -17.29 -15.27
N LYS A 166 8.44 -17.26 -15.14
CA LYS A 166 7.61 -18.47 -15.22
C LYS A 166 6.74 -18.62 -16.49
N THR A 167 6.87 -17.78 -17.49
CA THR A 167 6.05 -17.88 -18.71
C THR A 167 6.79 -18.28 -19.99
N HIS A 168 8.01 -18.81 -19.91
CA HIS A 168 8.70 -19.33 -21.08
C HIS A 168 9.24 -20.74 -20.84
N THR A 169 8.34 -21.71 -20.60
CA THR A 169 8.70 -23.12 -20.74
C THR A 169 7.42 -23.92 -21.08
N GLU A 170 6.89 -23.67 -22.25
CA GLU A 170 6.07 -24.67 -22.97
C GLU A 170 6.26 -24.46 -24.47
N GLY A 171 6.82 -25.49 -25.13
CA GLY A 171 6.71 -25.68 -26.55
C GLY A 171 7.97 -25.48 -27.40
N HIS A 172 9.00 -26.30 -27.19
CA HIS A 172 9.86 -26.66 -28.33
C HIS A 172 10.00 -28.19 -28.40
N THR A 173 9.08 -28.76 -29.15
CA THR A 173 9.18 -30.12 -29.69
C THR A 173 10.37 -30.14 -30.66
N GLN A 174 11.49 -30.71 -30.25
CA GLN A 174 12.59 -31.00 -31.17
C GLN A 174 12.20 -32.12 -32.12
N LYS A 175 11.92 -31.76 -33.37
CA LYS A 175 11.94 -32.68 -34.49
C LYS A 175 13.41 -33.02 -34.79
N GLY A 176 13.75 -34.29 -34.60
CA GLY A 176 15.06 -34.80 -34.92
C GLY A 176 15.41 -34.62 -36.40
N HIS A 177 16.60 -34.12 -36.65
CA HIS A 177 17.25 -34.21 -37.95
C HIS A 177 18.53 -35.00 -37.76
N ASN A 178 18.40 -36.24 -38.26
CA ASN A 178 19.48 -37.22 -38.40
C ASN A 178 20.33 -36.78 -39.59
N GLN A 179 21.54 -36.34 -39.40
CA GLN A 179 22.53 -36.19 -40.47
C GLN A 179 23.72 -37.10 -40.24
N LYS A 180 23.85 -37.98 -41.20
CA LYS A 180 24.84 -39.03 -41.43
C LYS A 180 26.24 -38.48 -41.52
N HIS A 181 27.17 -39.08 -40.76
CA HIS A 181 28.63 -38.98 -40.93
C HIS A 181 29.01 -39.52 -42.32
N SER A 182 29.85 -38.79 -42.99
CA SER A 182 30.75 -39.32 -44.03
C SER A 182 32.20 -38.94 -43.68
N ASP A 183 32.97 -39.98 -43.43
CA ASP A 183 34.40 -39.98 -43.26
C ASP A 183 35.10 -39.37 -44.47
N HIS A 184 36.07 -38.50 -44.24
CA HIS A 184 37.20 -38.31 -45.16
C HIS A 184 38.53 -38.26 -44.37
N ASN A 185 39.18 -39.42 -44.52
CA ASN A 185 40.59 -39.67 -44.25
C ASN A 185 41.45 -38.92 -45.30
N HIS A 186 42.44 -38.14 -44.91
CA HIS A 186 43.61 -37.84 -45.72
C HIS A 186 44.84 -37.68 -44.83
N SER A 187 45.71 -38.65 -45.01
CA SER A 187 47.13 -38.66 -44.65
C SER A 187 47.92 -37.63 -45.49
N HIS A 188 48.79 -36.87 -44.84
CA HIS A 188 50.21 -36.68 -45.12
C HIS A 188 50.83 -35.83 -44.01
#